data_32a4ad33d51e9f5f63fb2bd9bbb6c8c3
#
_entry.id   32a4ad33d51e9f5f63fb2bd9bbb6c8c3
#
_cell.length_a   1.000
_cell.length_b   1.000
_cell.length_c   1.000
_cell.angle_alpha   90.00
_cell.angle_beta   90.00
_cell.angle_gamma   90.00
#
_symmetry.space_group_name_H-M   'P 1'
#
loop_
_entity.id
_entity.type
_entity.pdbx_description
1 polymer ?
#
loop_
_entity_poly.entity_id
_entity_poly.type
_entity_poly.pdbx_seq_one_letter_code
_entity_poly.pdbx_strand_id
1 'polypeptide(L)'
;MFYGCNIKDDVEYSLDKDIRNEIIKIRDICIYRLKNADILLFGSIAKGKYKNSSDIDILILIYDNKSVSELRKLRHELEDDIDNLNLSRSVDIKLYNKNRYIELSKEISFEGDIIKDLIDIRKWNYG
;
A
#
# COMPACT_ATOMS: atom_id res chain seq x y z
N MET A 1 16.02 -6.74 -5.66
CA MET A 1 14.82 -5.88 -5.63
C MET A 1 15.07 -4.70 -4.72
N PHE A 2 14.61 -3.52 -5.11
CA PHE A 2 14.93 -2.32 -4.34
C PHE A 2 14.20 -2.26 -2.98
N TYR A 3 13.11 -2.98 -2.82
CA TYR A 3 12.41 -3.09 -1.53
C TYR A 3 12.30 -4.53 -1.04
N GLY A 4 12.96 -5.44 -1.66
CA GLY A 4 12.69 -6.87 -1.57
C GLY A 4 13.20 -7.58 -0.32
N CYS A 5 13.14 -6.96 0.82
CA CYS A 5 13.60 -7.59 2.04
C CYS A 5 12.51 -8.40 2.72
N ASN A 6 12.77 -9.68 2.99
CA ASN A 6 11.79 -10.58 3.58
C ASN A 6 11.78 -10.58 5.10
N ILE A 7 12.65 -9.80 5.73
CA ILE A 7 12.71 -9.78 7.20
C ILE A 7 11.45 -9.24 7.86
N LYS A 8 10.55 -8.64 7.07
CA LYS A 8 9.30 -8.06 7.58
C LYS A 8 8.08 -8.94 7.31
N ASP A 9 8.27 -10.15 6.83
CA ASP A 9 7.16 -11.06 6.54
C ASP A 9 6.33 -11.38 7.78
N ASP A 10 6.94 -11.33 8.96
CA ASP A 10 6.25 -11.62 10.21
C ASP A 10 5.27 -10.53 10.63
N VAL A 11 5.31 -9.35 10.03
CA VAL A 11 4.41 -8.25 10.37
C VAL A 11 2.96 -8.65 10.18
N GLU A 12 2.66 -9.42 9.13
CA GLU A 12 1.31 -9.90 8.87
C GLU A 12 0.69 -10.57 10.09
N TYR A 13 1.45 -11.41 10.78
CA TYR A 13 0.95 -12.19 11.91
C TYR A 13 1.10 -11.47 13.25
N SER A 14 1.84 -10.38 13.29
CA SER A 14 1.98 -9.56 14.48
C SER A 14 0.90 -8.50 14.62
N LEU A 15 0.13 -8.25 13.55
CA LEU A 15 -0.95 -7.28 13.56
C LEU A 15 -2.20 -7.84 14.22
N ASP A 16 -3.00 -6.95 14.82
CA ASP A 16 -4.32 -7.32 15.27
C ASP A 16 -5.12 -7.87 14.10
N LYS A 17 -5.92 -8.88 14.39
CA LYS A 17 -6.69 -9.58 13.36
C LYS A 17 -7.61 -8.64 12.59
N ASP A 18 -8.22 -7.68 13.26
CA ASP A 18 -9.14 -6.74 12.62
C ASP A 18 -8.41 -5.83 11.63
N ILE A 19 -7.22 -5.35 12.00
CA ILE A 19 -6.40 -4.51 11.12
C ILE A 19 -5.96 -5.32 9.91
N ARG A 20 -5.48 -6.53 10.14
CA ARG A 20 -5.04 -7.42 9.08
C ARG A 20 -6.17 -7.70 8.08
N ASN A 21 -7.37 -7.96 8.58
CA ASN A 21 -8.52 -8.23 7.72
C ASN A 21 -8.89 -7.01 6.88
N GLU A 22 -8.82 -5.81 7.45
CA GLU A 22 -9.07 -4.58 6.70
C GLU A 22 -8.04 -4.37 5.59
N ILE A 23 -6.77 -4.62 5.89
CA ILE A 23 -5.70 -4.52 4.90
C ILE A 23 -5.92 -5.50 3.75
N ILE A 24 -6.35 -6.73 4.05
CA ILE A 24 -6.63 -7.74 3.02
C ILE A 24 -7.79 -7.30 2.13
N LYS A 25 -8.84 -6.71 2.70
CA LYS A 25 -9.96 -6.19 1.91
C LYS A 25 -9.51 -5.09 0.95
N ILE A 26 -8.65 -4.19 1.42
CA ILE A 26 -8.08 -3.13 0.56
C ILE A 26 -7.24 -3.76 -0.54
N ARG A 27 -6.39 -4.72 -0.19
CA ARG A 27 -5.55 -5.43 -1.15
C ARG A 27 -6.39 -6.07 -2.25
N ASP A 28 -7.49 -6.71 -1.90
CA ASP A 28 -8.35 -7.40 -2.86
C ASP A 28 -8.96 -6.41 -3.85
N ILE A 29 -9.39 -5.24 -3.38
CA ILE A 29 -9.88 -4.18 -4.27
C ILE A 29 -8.78 -3.74 -5.23
N CYS A 30 -7.58 -3.54 -4.73
CA CYS A 30 -6.45 -3.11 -5.55
C CYS A 30 -6.11 -4.16 -6.62
N ILE A 31 -6.10 -5.43 -6.26
CA ILE A 31 -5.83 -6.52 -7.21
C ILE A 31 -6.94 -6.59 -8.28
N TYR A 32 -8.18 -6.38 -7.88
CA TYR A 32 -9.30 -6.40 -8.81
C TYR A 32 -9.16 -5.33 -9.90
N ARG A 33 -8.75 -4.13 -9.51
CA ARG A 33 -8.60 -3.01 -10.47
C ARG A 33 -7.26 -2.97 -11.16
N LEU A 34 -6.21 -3.50 -10.54
CA LEU A 34 -4.82 -3.34 -11.00
C LEU A 34 -4.15 -4.70 -11.05
N LYS A 35 -4.07 -5.29 -12.24
CA LYS A 35 -3.48 -6.62 -12.40
C LYS A 35 -1.95 -6.59 -12.36
N ASN A 36 -1.34 -5.50 -12.84
CA ASN A 36 0.12 -5.36 -12.95
C ASN A 36 0.61 -4.22 -12.06
N ALA A 37 0.61 -4.46 -10.76
CA ALA A 37 1.05 -3.46 -9.80
C ALA A 37 1.59 -4.13 -8.54
N ASP A 38 2.54 -3.47 -7.89
CA ASP A 38 2.93 -3.81 -6.53
C ASP A 38 1.98 -3.11 -5.57
N ILE A 39 1.54 -3.82 -4.53
CA ILE A 39 0.66 -3.30 -3.50
C ILE A 39 1.39 -3.46 -2.18
N LEU A 40 1.74 -2.33 -1.57
CA LEU A 40 2.69 -2.29 -0.47
C LEU A 40 2.10 -1.54 0.72
N LEU A 41 2.34 -2.05 1.91
CA LEU A 41 1.98 -1.38 3.16
C LEU A 41 3.19 -0.57 3.65
N PHE A 42 2.95 0.65 4.12
CA PHE A 42 3.99 1.47 4.72
C PHE A 42 3.44 2.21 5.93
N GLY A 43 4.24 3.09 6.51
CA GLY A 43 3.80 3.93 7.63
C GLY A 43 3.83 3.21 8.98
N SER A 44 3.10 3.75 9.95
CA SER A 44 3.16 3.30 11.34
C SER A 44 2.73 1.84 11.53
N ILE A 45 1.73 1.40 10.78
CA ILE A 45 1.27 0.01 10.88
C ILE A 45 2.35 -0.94 10.38
N ALA A 46 3.00 -0.61 9.26
CA ALA A 46 4.09 -1.42 8.72
C ALA A 46 5.26 -1.51 9.71
N LYS A 47 5.50 -0.46 10.46
CA LYS A 47 6.59 -0.40 11.45
C LYS A 47 6.23 -1.09 12.77
N GLY A 48 4.98 -1.50 12.95
CA GLY A 48 4.53 -2.07 14.21
C GLY A 48 4.33 -1.04 15.32
N LYS A 49 4.32 0.25 14.99
CA LYS A 49 4.21 1.35 15.95
C LYS A 49 2.90 2.11 15.74
N TYR A 50 1.79 1.38 15.74
CA TYR A 50 0.50 1.98 15.45
C TYR A 50 -0.36 2.11 16.71
N LYS A 51 -1.31 3.05 16.60
CA LYS A 51 -2.35 3.29 17.62
C LYS A 51 -3.71 2.96 17.00
N ASN A 52 -4.76 2.98 17.82
CA ASN A 52 -6.11 2.75 17.34
C ASN A 52 -6.53 3.76 16.27
N SER A 53 -5.97 4.96 16.31
CA SER A 53 -6.27 6.04 15.35
C SER A 53 -5.34 6.07 14.14
N SER A 54 -4.37 5.17 14.05
CA SER A 54 -3.43 5.16 12.93
C SER A 54 -4.13 4.82 11.62
N ASP A 55 -3.76 5.52 10.55
CA ASP A 55 -4.28 5.25 9.22
C ASP A 55 -3.59 4.03 8.62
N ILE A 56 -4.26 3.39 7.68
CA ILE A 56 -3.65 2.35 6.85
C ILE A 56 -3.05 3.05 5.64
N ASP A 57 -1.73 2.95 5.49
CA ASP A 57 -0.99 3.61 4.41
C ASP A 57 -0.61 2.59 3.34
N ILE A 58 -1.12 2.78 2.13
CA ILE A 58 -0.90 1.85 1.01
C ILE A 58 -0.19 2.58 -0.13
N LEU A 59 0.88 1.98 -0.62
CA LEU A 59 1.61 2.45 -1.79
C LEU A 59 1.38 1.47 -2.93
N ILE A 60 0.94 1.99 -4.07
CA ILE A 60 0.69 1.19 -5.27
C ILE A 60 1.63 1.65 -6.36
N LEU A 61 2.42 0.72 -6.89
CA LEU A 61 3.37 0.96 -7.96
C LEU A 61 2.90 0.24 -9.22
N ILE A 62 2.47 1.01 -10.20
CA ILE A 62 1.91 0.47 -11.46
C ILE A 62 3.05 0.25 -12.46
N TYR A 63 3.04 -0.90 -13.12
CA TYR A 63 4.07 -1.23 -14.10
C TYR A 63 3.89 -0.49 -15.43
N ASP A 64 2.68 -0.04 -15.72
CA ASP A 64 2.39 0.73 -16.93
C ASP A 64 2.84 2.19 -16.78
N ASN A 65 2.95 2.89 -17.91
CA ASN A 65 3.25 4.32 -17.91
C ASN A 65 1.96 5.12 -18.10
N LYS A 66 1.26 5.35 -17.02
CA LYS A 66 0.01 6.11 -17.05
C LYS A 66 0.28 7.60 -16.90
N SER A 67 -0.56 8.42 -17.53
CA SER A 67 -0.50 9.88 -17.38
C SER A 67 -0.94 10.29 -15.96
N VAL A 68 -0.63 11.52 -15.58
CA VAL A 68 -1.06 12.09 -14.30
C VAL A 68 -2.59 12.06 -14.17
N SER A 69 -3.30 12.38 -15.26
CA SER A 69 -4.76 12.34 -15.28
C SER A 69 -5.31 10.94 -15.04
N GLU A 70 -4.71 9.95 -15.68
CA GLU A 70 -5.11 8.56 -15.51
C GLU A 70 -4.84 8.06 -14.10
N LEU A 71 -3.69 8.40 -13.53
CA LEU A 71 -3.37 8.05 -12.14
C LEU A 71 -4.34 8.67 -11.16
N ARG A 72 -4.70 9.94 -11.37
CA ARG A 72 -5.66 10.64 -10.50
C ARG A 72 -7.02 9.98 -10.55
N LYS A 73 -7.51 9.68 -11.75
CA LYS A 73 -8.80 9.02 -11.93
C LYS A 73 -8.82 7.66 -11.25
N LEU A 74 -7.78 6.88 -11.45
CA LEU A 74 -7.66 5.55 -10.86
C LEU A 74 -7.62 5.61 -9.34
N ARG A 75 -6.88 6.56 -8.78
CA ARG A 75 -6.84 6.75 -7.33
C ARG A 75 -8.22 7.09 -6.76
N HIS A 76 -8.98 7.97 -7.43
CA HIS A 76 -10.34 8.30 -7.01
C HIS A 76 -11.24 7.08 -7.02
N GLU A 77 -11.14 6.25 -8.05
CA GLU A 77 -11.93 5.03 -8.14
C GLU A 77 -11.60 4.05 -7.02
N LEU A 78 -10.31 3.91 -6.70
CA LEU A 78 -9.87 3.07 -5.59
C LEU A 78 -10.36 3.61 -4.25
N GLU A 79 -10.25 4.92 -4.05
CA GLU A 79 -10.71 5.56 -2.82
C GLU A 79 -12.21 5.37 -2.62
N ASP A 80 -13.01 5.50 -3.69
CA ASP A 80 -14.44 5.27 -3.63
C ASP A 80 -14.78 3.83 -3.27
N ASP A 81 -14.09 2.87 -3.87
CA ASP A 81 -14.30 1.45 -3.57
C ASP A 81 -13.95 1.14 -2.10
N ILE A 82 -12.88 1.73 -1.61
CA ILE A 82 -12.44 1.54 -0.24
C ILE A 82 -13.41 2.18 0.74
N ASP A 83 -13.91 3.38 0.43
CA ASP A 83 -14.91 4.04 1.26
C ASP A 83 -16.18 3.20 1.41
N ASN A 84 -16.55 2.48 0.35
CA ASN A 84 -17.73 1.60 0.38
C ASN A 84 -17.56 0.38 1.28
N LEU A 85 -16.33 0.07 1.69
CA LEU A 85 -16.08 -1.02 2.64
C LEU A 85 -16.46 -0.65 4.07
N ASN A 86 -16.61 0.63 4.37
CA ASN A 86 -16.91 1.13 5.72
C ASN A 86 -15.92 0.62 6.78
N LEU A 87 -14.65 0.77 6.48
CA LEU A 87 -13.59 0.33 7.39
C LEU A 87 -13.54 1.21 8.64
N SER A 88 -13.03 0.64 9.73
CA SER A 88 -12.88 1.36 10.99
C SER A 88 -11.76 2.39 10.98
N ARG A 89 -10.83 2.29 10.03
CA ARG A 89 -9.67 3.16 9.91
C ARG A 89 -9.69 3.92 8.59
N SER A 90 -9.13 5.12 8.61
CA SER A 90 -8.88 5.86 7.37
C SER A 90 -7.77 5.18 6.56
N VAL A 91 -7.84 5.31 5.25
CA VAL A 91 -6.87 4.70 4.34
C VAL A 91 -6.26 5.80 3.49
N ASP A 92 -4.93 5.84 3.45
CA ASP A 92 -4.18 6.76 2.59
C ASP A 92 -3.57 5.98 1.44
N ILE A 93 -3.92 6.35 0.21
CA ILE A 93 -3.43 5.69 -1.00
C ILE A 93 -2.46 6.60 -1.72
N LYS A 94 -1.25 6.10 -1.95
CA LYS A 94 -0.27 6.73 -2.83
C LYS A 94 -0.13 5.87 -4.07
N LEU A 95 -0.22 6.49 -5.24
CA LEU A 95 -0.24 5.78 -6.52
C LEU A 95 0.78 6.40 -7.47
N TYR A 96 1.71 5.58 -7.94
CA TYR A 96 2.76 6.02 -8.87
C TYR A 96 2.97 5.00 -9.97
N ASN A 97 3.47 5.46 -11.12
CA ASN A 97 4.13 4.55 -12.05
C ASN A 97 5.43 4.09 -11.39
N LYS A 98 5.73 2.80 -11.44
CA LYS A 98 6.87 2.23 -10.72
C LYS A 98 8.20 2.89 -11.08
N ASN A 99 8.45 3.11 -12.38
CA ASN A 99 9.68 3.75 -12.82
C ASN A 99 9.82 5.16 -12.26
N ARG A 100 8.73 5.91 -12.25
CA ARG A 100 8.73 7.27 -11.69
C ARG A 100 9.01 7.26 -10.18
N TYR A 101 8.43 6.30 -9.47
CA TYR A 101 8.66 6.16 -8.03
C TYR A 101 10.13 5.86 -7.74
N ILE A 102 10.74 4.97 -8.51
CA ILE A 102 12.16 4.63 -8.33
C ILE A 102 13.03 5.88 -8.51
N GLU A 103 12.75 6.71 -9.51
CA GLU A 103 13.47 7.96 -9.71
C GLU A 103 13.30 8.91 -8.52
N LEU A 104 12.06 9.10 -8.07
CA LEU A 104 11.75 9.98 -6.94
C LEU A 104 12.42 9.52 -5.66
N SER A 105 12.49 8.22 -5.42
CA SER A 105 13.09 7.68 -4.21
C SER A 105 14.60 7.92 -4.12
N LYS A 106 15.24 8.17 -5.26
CA LYS A 106 16.66 8.52 -5.29
C LYS A 106 16.91 9.99 -5.00
N GLU A 107 15.94 10.85 -5.29
CA GLU A 107 16.09 12.29 -5.23
C GLU A 107 15.44 12.92 -4.00
N ILE A 108 14.38 12.32 -3.50
CA ILE A 108 13.55 12.88 -2.43
C ILE A 108 13.63 11.95 -1.22
N SER A 109 14.09 12.50 -0.09
CA SER A 109 14.31 11.70 1.11
C SER A 109 13.04 11.05 1.66
N PHE A 110 11.87 11.67 1.48
CA PHE A 110 10.62 11.12 1.98
C PHE A 110 10.30 9.77 1.33
N GLU A 111 10.35 9.69 0.01
CA GLU A 111 10.11 8.44 -0.72
C GLU A 111 11.21 7.41 -0.42
N GLY A 112 12.45 7.86 -0.27
CA GLY A 112 13.55 6.98 0.13
C GLY A 112 13.35 6.38 1.51
N ASP A 113 12.80 7.14 2.44
CA ASP A 113 12.52 6.67 3.79
C ASP A 113 11.38 5.65 3.79
N ILE A 114 10.36 5.85 2.96
CA ILE A 114 9.25 4.90 2.83
C ILE A 114 9.76 3.53 2.38
N ILE A 115 10.71 3.49 1.45
CA ILE A 115 11.25 2.24 0.90
C ILE A 115 11.75 1.30 2.00
N LYS A 116 12.29 1.84 3.08
CA LYS A 116 12.86 1.02 4.16
C LYS A 116 11.81 0.17 4.88
N ASP A 117 10.55 0.60 4.86
CA ASP A 117 9.48 -0.02 5.63
C ASP A 117 8.40 -0.65 4.76
N LEU A 118 8.63 -0.77 3.45
CA LEU A 118 7.64 -1.33 2.54
C LEU A 118 7.45 -2.82 2.77
N ILE A 119 6.18 -3.23 2.83
CA ILE A 119 5.82 -4.64 2.99
C ILE A 119 4.87 -5.01 1.86
N ASP A 120 5.23 -6.04 1.09
CA ASP A 120 4.37 -6.54 0.01
C ASP A 120 3.21 -7.32 0.62
N ILE A 121 1.98 -6.82 0.42
CA ILE A 121 0.78 -7.45 0.99
C ILE A 121 0.02 -8.31 -0.01
N ARG A 122 0.50 -8.42 -1.25
CA ARG A 122 -0.21 -9.23 -2.27
C ARG A 122 -0.29 -10.70 -1.88
N LYS A 123 0.67 -11.17 -1.10
CA LYS A 123 0.74 -12.57 -0.68
C LYS A 123 0.00 -12.87 0.61
N TRP A 124 -0.56 -11.87 1.26
CA TRP A 124 -1.28 -12.09 2.50
C TRP A 124 -2.58 -12.86 2.25
N ASN A 125 -2.90 -13.76 3.15
CA ASN A 125 -4.06 -14.65 3.04
C ASN A 125 -5.05 -14.41 4.17
N TYR A 126 -6.33 -14.66 3.89
CA TYR A 126 -7.34 -14.75 4.93
C TYR A 126 -6.99 -15.91 5.87
N GLY A 127 -7.25 -15.76 7.10
CA GLY A 127 -7.00 -16.82 8.06
C GLY A 127 -6.13 -16.45 9.16
#